data_b7e0dc409bdb90d8d89c90c22715aa60
#
_entry.id   b7e0dc409bdb90d8d89c90c22715aa60
#
_cell.length_a   1.000
_cell.length_b   1.000
_cell.length_c   1.000
_cell.angle_alpha   90.00
_cell.angle_beta   90.00
_cell.angle_gamma   90.00
#
_symmetry.space_group_name_H-M   'P 1'
#
loop_
_entity.id
_entity.type
_entity.pdbx_description
1 polymer ?
#
loop_
_entity_poly.entity_id
_entity_poly.type
_entity_poly.pdbx_seq_one_letter_code
_entity_poly.pdbx_strand_id
1 'polypeptide(L)'
;MWRAAVYTLSAYALFVAAMYVLQRSIMYFPARSLSTPAQAGVPEMTPVTLSTADGLELAAWYSAPRGSDGNVRPTVVYYHGNGGGIAMRGPRARPYLDRGFGVLLVEYRGYSGNPGNPSEQGLYADGRASLAFVESEGLPLDRVVLLGESLGSGVAVQMATEFDVGAIVLEAPFSSAVDVAAGAYWFLPVRWLMKDRFDSSSKIGRVRAPLFMVHGERDRIVPVRLGRKLFAAANDPKEAVYLPNAGHNDLPVHGSIQLVIDYLERQFPK
;
A
#
# COMPACT_ATOMS: atom_id res chain seq x y z
N MET A 1 -3.14 38.73 31.90
CA MET A 1 -2.21 37.99 31.03
C MET A 1 -2.04 36.53 31.44
N TRP A 2 -1.71 36.18 32.68
CA TRP A 2 -1.54 34.79 33.15
C TRP A 2 -2.74 33.87 32.87
N ARG A 3 -4.00 34.30 33.21
CA ARG A 3 -5.20 33.48 32.96
C ARG A 3 -5.41 33.17 31.46
N ALA A 4 -5.18 34.14 30.57
CA ALA A 4 -5.29 33.93 29.13
C ALA A 4 -4.27 32.91 28.65
N ALA A 5 -3.01 32.98 29.08
CA ALA A 5 -1.98 32.02 28.76
C ALA A 5 -2.35 30.60 29.23
N VAL A 6 -2.86 30.44 30.44
CA VAL A 6 -3.33 29.15 30.97
C VAL A 6 -4.47 28.58 30.11
N TYR A 7 -5.48 29.39 29.77
CA TYR A 7 -6.59 28.93 28.91
C TYR A 7 -6.09 28.50 27.51
N THR A 8 -5.18 29.26 26.89
CA THR A 8 -4.62 28.90 25.57
C THR A 8 -3.85 27.60 25.64
N LEU A 9 -2.99 27.40 26.64
CA LEU A 9 -2.22 26.16 26.81
C LEU A 9 -3.13 24.97 27.09
N SER A 10 -4.16 25.14 27.92
CA SER A 10 -5.14 24.09 28.21
C SER A 10 -5.94 23.71 26.96
N ALA A 11 -6.39 24.70 26.18
CA ALA A 11 -7.09 24.43 24.91
C ALA A 11 -6.20 23.69 23.91
N TYR A 12 -4.93 24.08 23.76
CA TYR A 12 -3.98 23.38 22.92
C TYR A 12 -3.73 21.94 23.39
N ALA A 13 -3.55 21.74 24.70
CA ALA A 13 -3.37 20.40 25.27
C ALA A 13 -4.58 19.49 25.02
N LEU A 14 -5.80 20.02 25.19
CA LEU A 14 -7.04 19.31 24.89
C LEU A 14 -7.15 18.97 23.39
N PHE A 15 -6.80 19.92 22.52
CA PHE A 15 -6.76 19.68 21.08
C PHE A 15 -5.77 18.58 20.70
N VAL A 16 -4.53 18.61 21.24
CA VAL A 16 -3.53 17.57 21.02
C VAL A 16 -4.01 16.20 21.53
N ALA A 17 -4.66 16.17 22.70
CA ALA A 17 -5.24 14.94 23.26
C ALA A 17 -6.36 14.39 22.34
N ALA A 18 -7.25 15.24 21.83
CA ALA A 18 -8.29 14.84 20.88
C ALA A 18 -7.67 14.27 19.59
N MET A 19 -6.67 14.94 19.02
CA MET A 19 -5.95 14.46 17.84
C MET A 19 -5.25 13.12 18.10
N TYR A 20 -4.68 12.92 19.30
CA TYR A 20 -4.08 11.65 19.69
C TYR A 20 -5.10 10.51 19.76
N VAL A 21 -6.29 10.76 20.27
CA VAL A 21 -7.37 9.75 20.33
C VAL A 21 -7.91 9.44 18.94
N LEU A 22 -8.14 10.47 18.13
CA LEU A 22 -8.82 10.38 16.84
C LEU A 22 -7.88 10.07 15.66
N GLN A 23 -6.56 9.96 15.86
CA GLN A 23 -5.57 9.88 14.77
C GLN A 23 -5.86 8.77 13.75
N ARG A 24 -6.35 7.60 14.18
CA ARG A 24 -6.70 6.50 13.28
C ARG A 24 -7.92 6.82 12.43
N SER A 25 -8.94 7.48 12.98
CA SER A 25 -10.10 7.94 12.20
C SER A 25 -9.75 9.04 11.20
N ILE A 26 -8.65 9.76 11.43
CA ILE A 26 -8.13 10.79 10.51
C ILE A 26 -7.18 10.16 9.46
N MET A 27 -6.58 9.04 9.79
CA MET A 27 -5.62 8.37 8.91
C MET A 27 -6.27 7.37 7.97
N TYR A 28 -7.27 6.61 8.43
CA TYR A 28 -7.90 5.54 7.65
C TYR A 28 -9.31 5.93 7.21
N PHE A 29 -9.60 5.84 5.91
CA PHE A 29 -10.87 6.22 5.29
C PHE A 29 -11.51 5.03 4.56
N PRO A 30 -11.95 3.99 5.30
CA PRO A 30 -12.46 2.76 4.70
C PRO A 30 -13.79 3.00 3.94
N ALA A 31 -13.96 2.34 2.80
CA ALA A 31 -15.27 2.10 2.23
C ALA A 31 -16.12 1.28 3.22
N ARG A 32 -17.44 1.49 3.22
CA ARG A 32 -18.34 0.81 4.17
C ARG A 32 -18.80 -0.57 3.70
N SER A 33 -18.79 -0.80 2.39
CA SER A 33 -19.26 -2.04 1.79
C SER A 33 -18.38 -2.46 0.62
N LEU A 34 -18.30 -3.74 0.38
CA LEU A 34 -17.61 -4.34 -0.75
C LEU A 34 -18.62 -4.59 -1.88
N SER A 35 -18.30 -4.08 -3.08
CA SER A 35 -19.01 -4.45 -4.32
C SER A 35 -18.56 -5.84 -4.78
N THR A 36 -19.23 -6.38 -5.82
CA THR A 36 -18.75 -7.61 -6.47
C THR A 36 -17.62 -7.30 -7.47
N PRO A 37 -16.76 -8.28 -7.78
CA PRO A 37 -15.75 -8.12 -8.84
C PRO A 37 -16.33 -7.67 -10.18
N ALA A 38 -17.51 -8.21 -10.55
CA ALA A 38 -18.20 -7.83 -11.80
C ALA A 38 -18.60 -6.34 -11.81
N GLN A 39 -19.12 -5.82 -10.70
CA GLN A 39 -19.45 -4.39 -10.57
C GLN A 39 -18.21 -3.49 -10.60
N ALA A 40 -17.07 -4.01 -10.18
CA ALA A 40 -15.79 -3.31 -10.24
C ALA A 40 -15.08 -3.45 -11.61
N GLY A 41 -15.69 -4.11 -12.59
CA GLY A 41 -15.13 -4.29 -13.94
C GLY A 41 -14.08 -5.39 -14.07
N VAL A 42 -14.01 -6.33 -13.11
CA VAL A 42 -13.08 -7.47 -13.09
C VAL A 42 -13.83 -8.79 -12.80
N PRO A 43 -14.82 -9.18 -13.65
CA PRO A 43 -15.71 -10.31 -13.39
C PRO A 43 -14.99 -11.67 -13.29
N GLU A 44 -13.78 -11.79 -13.82
CA GLU A 44 -12.95 -13.00 -13.74
C GLU A 44 -12.25 -13.19 -12.38
N MET A 45 -12.22 -12.17 -11.53
CA MET A 45 -11.70 -12.32 -10.18
C MET A 45 -12.71 -13.02 -9.28
N THR A 46 -12.22 -13.93 -8.44
CA THR A 46 -13.03 -14.67 -7.47
C THR A 46 -12.85 -14.06 -6.08
N PRO A 47 -13.94 -13.80 -5.32
CA PRO A 47 -13.83 -13.49 -3.91
C PRO A 47 -13.19 -14.65 -3.15
N VAL A 48 -12.19 -14.33 -2.33
CA VAL A 48 -11.47 -15.28 -1.47
C VAL A 48 -11.39 -14.73 -0.05
N THR A 49 -11.06 -15.60 0.90
CA THR A 49 -10.89 -15.23 2.30
C THR A 49 -9.43 -15.38 2.70
N LEU A 50 -8.90 -14.37 3.37
CA LEU A 50 -7.56 -14.37 3.95
C LEU A 50 -7.70 -14.56 5.47
N SER A 51 -7.17 -15.67 6.01
CA SER A 51 -7.18 -15.95 7.45
C SER A 51 -5.94 -15.34 8.10
N THR A 52 -6.12 -14.41 9.02
CA THR A 52 -5.02 -13.75 9.72
C THR A 52 -4.61 -14.54 10.97
N ALA A 53 -3.33 -14.42 11.38
CA ALA A 53 -2.82 -15.11 12.57
C ALA A 53 -3.50 -14.67 13.89
N ASP A 54 -4.14 -13.51 13.91
CA ASP A 54 -4.92 -12.99 15.03
C ASP A 54 -6.43 -13.30 14.91
N GLY A 55 -6.81 -14.23 14.01
CA GLY A 55 -8.12 -14.85 13.94
C GLY A 55 -9.18 -14.08 13.17
N LEU A 56 -8.82 -13.15 12.30
CA LEU A 56 -9.76 -12.48 11.42
C LEU A 56 -9.85 -13.19 10.05
N GLU A 57 -11.05 -13.20 9.49
CA GLU A 57 -11.33 -13.61 8.12
C GLU A 57 -11.59 -12.37 7.28
N LEU A 58 -10.70 -12.09 6.31
CA LEU A 58 -10.75 -10.89 5.50
C LEU A 58 -11.09 -11.22 4.05
N ALA A 59 -12.03 -10.48 3.47
CA ALA A 59 -12.33 -10.58 2.05
C ALA A 59 -11.16 -10.07 1.22
N ALA A 60 -10.90 -10.74 0.11
CA ALA A 60 -9.98 -10.31 -0.94
C ALA A 60 -10.51 -10.79 -2.30
N TRP A 61 -9.95 -10.32 -3.40
CA TRP A 61 -10.28 -10.82 -4.73
C TRP A 61 -9.03 -11.38 -5.41
N TYR A 62 -9.16 -12.57 -5.96
CA TYR A 62 -8.05 -13.28 -6.59
C TYR A 62 -8.39 -13.72 -8.02
N SER A 63 -7.39 -13.63 -8.87
CA SER A 63 -7.35 -14.29 -10.17
C SER A 63 -5.98 -14.94 -10.35
N ALA A 64 -5.96 -16.23 -10.63
CA ALA A 64 -4.73 -16.96 -10.84
C ALA A 64 -3.96 -16.46 -12.08
N PRO A 65 -2.61 -16.55 -12.07
CA PRO A 65 -1.82 -16.19 -13.23
C PRO A 65 -2.07 -17.18 -14.39
N ARG A 66 -2.01 -16.65 -15.62
CA ARG A 66 -2.12 -17.48 -16.84
C ARG A 66 -0.74 -17.87 -17.32
N GLY A 67 -0.68 -19.02 -17.96
CA GLY A 67 0.52 -19.60 -18.54
C GLY A 67 0.50 -21.13 -18.45
N SER A 68 1.36 -21.81 -19.17
CA SER A 68 1.51 -23.26 -19.17
C SER A 68 3.00 -23.63 -19.12
N ASP A 69 3.29 -24.85 -18.67
CA ASP A 69 4.59 -25.51 -18.81
C ASP A 69 5.81 -24.72 -18.29
N GLY A 70 5.68 -24.19 -17.05
CA GLY A 70 6.78 -23.48 -16.38
C GLY A 70 6.91 -22.00 -16.75
N ASN A 71 6.07 -21.49 -17.66
CA ASN A 71 6.03 -20.08 -18.07
C ASN A 71 4.78 -19.36 -17.55
N VAL A 72 4.48 -19.54 -16.27
CA VAL A 72 3.38 -18.87 -15.59
C VAL A 72 3.78 -17.43 -15.28
N ARG A 73 2.91 -16.46 -15.61
CA ARG A 73 3.12 -15.04 -15.26
C ARG A 73 3.22 -14.87 -13.73
N PRO A 74 3.93 -13.86 -13.23
CA PRO A 74 3.96 -13.57 -11.79
C PRO A 74 2.58 -13.12 -11.28
N THR A 75 2.40 -13.18 -9.96
CA THR A 75 1.20 -12.71 -9.27
C THR A 75 1.47 -11.38 -8.59
N VAL A 76 0.65 -10.38 -8.90
CA VAL A 76 0.67 -9.07 -8.26
C VAL A 76 -0.22 -9.11 -7.02
N VAL A 77 0.38 -8.99 -5.84
CA VAL A 77 -0.32 -8.77 -4.57
C VAL A 77 -0.42 -7.27 -4.34
N TYR A 78 -1.65 -6.76 -4.44
CA TYR A 78 -1.92 -5.32 -4.46
C TYR A 78 -2.40 -4.84 -3.09
N TYR A 79 -1.61 -3.98 -2.47
CA TYR A 79 -1.91 -3.26 -1.23
C TYR A 79 -2.35 -1.84 -1.56
N HIS A 80 -3.63 -1.54 -1.37
CA HIS A 80 -4.20 -0.24 -1.75
C HIS A 80 -3.89 0.89 -0.76
N GLY A 81 -4.16 2.13 -1.18
CA GLY A 81 -4.04 3.33 -0.35
C GLY A 81 -5.07 3.41 0.77
N ASN A 82 -4.98 4.45 1.61
CA ASN A 82 -5.80 4.60 2.81
C ASN A 82 -7.29 4.92 2.56
N GLY A 83 -7.67 5.28 1.34
CA GLY A 83 -9.04 5.63 1.00
C GLY A 83 -9.76 4.59 0.15
N GLY A 84 -11.04 4.35 0.44
CA GLY A 84 -11.89 3.43 -0.32
C GLY A 84 -11.70 1.97 0.04
N GLY A 85 -11.54 1.10 -0.95
CA GLY A 85 -11.36 -0.35 -0.85
C GLY A 85 -11.01 -0.95 -2.19
N ILE A 86 -10.89 -2.28 -2.27
CA ILE A 86 -10.47 -3.01 -3.48
C ILE A 86 -11.42 -2.83 -4.65
N ALA A 87 -12.72 -2.59 -4.40
CA ALA A 87 -13.68 -2.34 -5.47
C ALA A 87 -13.30 -1.15 -6.37
N MET A 88 -12.65 -0.13 -5.82
CA MET A 88 -12.16 1.02 -6.56
C MET A 88 -10.86 0.70 -7.34
N ARG A 89 -10.26 -0.46 -7.13
CA ARG A 89 -8.99 -0.89 -7.75
C ARG A 89 -9.20 -1.84 -8.93
N GLY A 90 -10.45 -2.24 -9.23
CA GLY A 90 -10.78 -3.01 -10.43
C GLY A 90 -10.19 -2.43 -11.72
N PRO A 91 -10.40 -1.14 -12.05
CA PRO A 91 -9.81 -0.51 -13.23
C PRO A 91 -8.27 -0.51 -13.24
N ARG A 92 -7.63 -0.51 -12.07
CA ARG A 92 -6.17 -0.59 -11.95
C ARG A 92 -5.65 -2.03 -12.11
N ALA A 93 -6.44 -3.02 -11.67
CA ALA A 93 -6.13 -4.46 -11.82
C ALA A 93 -6.31 -4.94 -13.27
N ARG A 94 -7.28 -4.40 -14.00
CA ARG A 94 -7.64 -4.79 -15.37
C ARG A 94 -6.42 -4.95 -16.30
N PRO A 95 -5.50 -3.96 -16.44
CA PRO A 95 -4.37 -4.09 -17.34
C PRO A 95 -3.39 -5.22 -17.01
N TYR A 96 -3.27 -5.63 -15.75
CA TYR A 96 -2.47 -6.80 -15.34
C TYR A 96 -3.19 -8.10 -15.72
N LEU A 97 -4.49 -8.21 -15.44
CA LEU A 97 -5.32 -9.36 -15.79
C LEU A 97 -5.33 -9.61 -17.30
N ASP A 98 -5.45 -8.54 -18.11
CA ASP A 98 -5.46 -8.63 -19.57
C ASP A 98 -4.13 -9.21 -20.12
N ARG A 99 -3.02 -8.97 -19.42
CA ARG A 99 -1.70 -9.52 -19.77
C ARG A 99 -1.39 -10.88 -19.14
N GLY A 100 -2.36 -11.45 -18.42
CA GLY A 100 -2.25 -12.78 -17.82
C GLY A 100 -1.47 -12.85 -16.51
N PHE A 101 -1.17 -11.72 -15.89
CA PHE A 101 -0.66 -11.72 -14.51
C PHE A 101 -1.72 -12.28 -13.55
N GLY A 102 -1.28 -13.03 -12.53
CA GLY A 102 -2.12 -13.23 -11.36
C GLY A 102 -2.32 -11.91 -10.62
N VAL A 103 -3.47 -11.73 -9.98
CA VAL A 103 -3.75 -10.54 -9.18
C VAL A 103 -4.47 -10.94 -7.90
N LEU A 104 -3.95 -10.54 -6.76
CA LEU A 104 -4.61 -10.59 -5.46
C LEU A 104 -4.84 -9.15 -4.98
N LEU A 105 -6.08 -8.69 -4.98
CA LEU A 105 -6.48 -7.42 -4.38
C LEU A 105 -6.77 -7.66 -2.89
N VAL A 106 -5.90 -7.15 -2.03
CA VAL A 106 -5.98 -7.34 -0.58
C VAL A 106 -6.86 -6.26 0.03
N GLU A 107 -8.00 -6.67 0.65
CA GLU A 107 -8.81 -5.74 1.44
C GLU A 107 -8.38 -5.79 2.91
N TYR A 108 -8.19 -4.63 3.51
CA TYR A 108 -7.71 -4.55 4.89
C TYR A 108 -8.82 -4.78 5.92
N ARG A 109 -8.41 -5.15 7.13
CA ARG A 109 -9.30 -5.12 8.30
C ARG A 109 -9.96 -3.76 8.49
N GLY A 110 -11.25 -3.76 8.83
CA GLY A 110 -12.05 -2.54 8.98
C GLY A 110 -12.43 -1.83 7.68
N TYR A 111 -11.99 -2.32 6.51
CA TYR A 111 -12.37 -1.80 5.19
C TYR A 111 -13.46 -2.67 4.58
N SER A 112 -14.37 -2.04 3.82
CA SER A 112 -15.41 -2.69 3.00
C SER A 112 -16.26 -3.73 3.75
N GLY A 113 -16.42 -3.59 5.07
CA GLY A 113 -17.16 -4.53 5.91
C GLY A 113 -16.31 -5.63 6.52
N ASN A 114 -15.03 -5.71 6.27
CA ASN A 114 -14.12 -6.62 6.97
C ASN A 114 -14.09 -6.35 8.48
N PRO A 115 -13.96 -7.41 9.31
CA PRO A 115 -13.87 -7.27 10.77
C PRO A 115 -12.59 -6.54 11.21
N GLY A 116 -12.56 -6.11 12.47
CA GLY A 116 -11.40 -5.47 13.09
C GLY A 116 -11.32 -3.98 12.84
N ASN A 117 -10.21 -3.38 13.28
CA ASN A 117 -9.92 -1.96 13.13
C ASN A 117 -8.53 -1.78 12.51
N PRO A 118 -8.37 -0.87 11.55
CA PRO A 118 -7.08 -0.67 10.89
C PRO A 118 -6.05 -0.09 11.86
N SER A 119 -4.84 -0.60 11.74
CA SER A 119 -3.64 -0.12 12.44
C SER A 119 -2.40 -0.60 11.68
N GLU A 120 -1.25 0.00 11.91
CA GLU A 120 0.00 -0.43 11.28
C GLU A 120 0.25 -1.92 11.45
N GLN A 121 0.19 -2.42 12.70
CA GLN A 121 0.43 -3.85 12.99
C GLN A 121 -0.67 -4.74 12.42
N GLY A 122 -1.92 -4.25 12.44
CA GLY A 122 -3.04 -4.94 11.83
C GLY A 122 -2.86 -5.11 10.32
N LEU A 123 -2.53 -4.03 9.60
CA LEU A 123 -2.29 -4.11 8.15
C LEU A 123 -1.09 -5.00 7.80
N TYR A 124 -0.08 -5.08 8.67
CA TYR A 124 1.03 -6.03 8.50
C TYR A 124 0.56 -7.49 8.69
N ALA A 125 -0.35 -7.75 9.64
CA ALA A 125 -0.94 -9.08 9.80
C ALA A 125 -1.79 -9.46 8.56
N ASP A 126 -2.54 -8.50 8.00
CA ASP A 126 -3.30 -8.68 6.76
C ASP A 126 -2.37 -8.98 5.57
N GLY A 127 -1.24 -8.27 5.48
CA GLY A 127 -0.20 -8.52 4.49
C GLY A 127 0.39 -9.93 4.58
N ARG A 128 0.70 -10.41 5.79
CA ARG A 128 1.18 -11.80 5.99
C ARG A 128 0.13 -12.83 5.58
N ALA A 129 -1.14 -12.59 5.92
CA ALA A 129 -2.23 -13.48 5.51
C ALA A 129 -2.37 -13.55 3.98
N SER A 130 -2.15 -12.44 3.28
CA SER A 130 -2.18 -12.42 1.81
C SER A 130 -1.05 -13.24 1.18
N LEU A 131 0.14 -13.25 1.77
CA LEU A 131 1.25 -14.08 1.29
C LEU A 131 1.06 -15.55 1.63
N ALA A 132 0.55 -15.87 2.82
CA ALA A 132 0.19 -17.24 3.19
C ALA A 132 -0.89 -17.81 2.24
N PHE A 133 -1.87 -16.99 1.82
CA PHE A 133 -2.83 -17.39 0.79
C PHE A 133 -2.14 -17.71 -0.55
N VAL A 134 -1.25 -16.84 -1.02
CA VAL A 134 -0.52 -17.05 -2.28
C VAL A 134 0.30 -18.34 -2.25
N GLU A 135 0.98 -18.64 -1.12
CA GLU A 135 1.70 -19.89 -0.93
C GLU A 135 0.76 -21.11 -0.92
N SER A 136 -0.44 -20.99 -0.32
CA SER A 136 -1.44 -22.07 -0.32
C SER A 136 -2.02 -22.37 -1.70
N GLU A 137 -1.99 -21.38 -2.62
CA GLU A 137 -2.32 -21.55 -4.04
C GLU A 137 -1.15 -22.22 -4.84
N GLY A 138 -0.07 -22.58 -4.17
CA GLY A 138 1.09 -23.22 -4.79
C GLY A 138 1.99 -22.27 -5.58
N LEU A 139 1.85 -20.96 -5.38
CA LEU A 139 2.64 -19.95 -6.09
C LEU A 139 3.94 -19.67 -5.32
N PRO A 140 5.12 -19.82 -5.93
CA PRO A 140 6.38 -19.53 -5.27
C PRO A 140 6.56 -18.02 -5.08
N LEU A 141 7.11 -17.61 -3.94
CA LEU A 141 7.24 -16.19 -3.57
C LEU A 141 8.18 -15.41 -4.50
N ASP A 142 9.15 -16.04 -5.13
CA ASP A 142 10.02 -15.43 -6.15
C ASP A 142 9.27 -15.07 -7.45
N ARG A 143 8.01 -15.53 -7.61
CA ARG A 143 7.06 -15.15 -8.67
C ARG A 143 5.98 -14.20 -8.16
N VAL A 144 6.11 -13.65 -6.95
CA VAL A 144 5.20 -12.66 -6.36
C VAL A 144 5.78 -11.26 -6.52
N VAL A 145 4.93 -10.33 -6.94
CA VAL A 145 5.19 -8.89 -6.99
C VAL A 145 4.35 -8.20 -5.94
N LEU A 146 4.97 -7.53 -4.98
CA LEU A 146 4.26 -6.70 -4.03
C LEU A 146 4.05 -5.31 -4.62
N LEU A 147 2.80 -4.93 -4.90
CA LEU A 147 2.48 -3.60 -5.38
C LEU A 147 1.81 -2.81 -4.25
N GLY A 148 2.46 -1.74 -3.80
CA GLY A 148 1.97 -0.87 -2.73
C GLY A 148 1.64 0.54 -3.23
N GLU A 149 0.37 0.95 -3.10
CA GLU A 149 -0.11 2.29 -3.42
C GLU A 149 -0.19 3.14 -2.15
N SER A 150 0.50 4.29 -2.09
CA SER A 150 0.40 5.24 -0.96
C SER A 150 0.58 4.53 0.40
N LEU A 151 -0.46 4.45 1.26
CA LEU A 151 -0.45 3.69 2.51
C LEU A 151 0.03 2.25 2.31
N GLY A 152 -0.44 1.59 1.25
CA GLY A 152 -0.06 0.22 0.91
C GLY A 152 1.43 0.06 0.62
N SER A 153 2.15 1.14 0.28
CA SER A 153 3.61 1.09 0.13
C SER A 153 4.32 0.74 1.45
N GLY A 154 3.76 1.20 2.59
CA GLY A 154 4.27 0.83 3.91
C GLY A 154 4.05 -0.65 4.23
N VAL A 155 2.93 -1.24 3.78
CA VAL A 155 2.65 -2.68 3.91
C VAL A 155 3.58 -3.48 2.99
N ALA A 156 3.70 -3.10 1.71
CA ALA A 156 4.57 -3.76 0.75
C ALA A 156 6.03 -3.79 1.22
N VAL A 157 6.57 -2.66 1.72
CA VAL A 157 7.92 -2.58 2.28
C VAL A 157 8.08 -3.52 3.48
N GLN A 158 7.10 -3.57 4.39
CA GLN A 158 7.17 -4.48 5.53
C GLN A 158 7.21 -5.93 5.06
N MET A 159 6.31 -6.33 4.17
CA MET A 159 6.27 -7.70 3.64
C MET A 159 7.58 -8.06 2.93
N ALA A 160 8.13 -7.18 2.11
CA ALA A 160 9.41 -7.41 1.42
C ALA A 160 10.62 -7.49 2.38
N THR A 161 10.50 -7.06 3.65
CA THR A 161 11.53 -7.31 4.67
C THR A 161 11.41 -8.67 5.36
N GLU A 162 10.26 -9.30 5.26
CA GLU A 162 9.95 -10.58 5.92
C GLU A 162 10.00 -11.77 4.94
N PHE A 163 9.73 -11.51 3.65
CA PHE A 163 9.59 -12.54 2.62
C PHE A 163 10.48 -12.22 1.41
N ASP A 164 11.12 -13.24 0.86
CA ASP A 164 11.93 -13.14 -0.35
C ASP A 164 11.03 -13.22 -1.58
N VAL A 165 10.48 -12.07 -1.98
CA VAL A 165 9.56 -11.95 -3.13
C VAL A 165 10.31 -11.59 -4.41
N GLY A 166 9.68 -11.82 -5.57
CA GLY A 166 10.28 -11.61 -6.88
C GLY A 166 10.54 -10.14 -7.24
N ALA A 167 9.68 -9.21 -6.80
CA ALA A 167 9.86 -7.78 -6.98
C ALA A 167 8.96 -6.97 -6.03
N ILE A 168 9.30 -5.71 -5.83
CA ILE A 168 8.46 -4.73 -5.15
C ILE A 168 8.23 -3.52 -6.05
N VAL A 169 6.97 -3.10 -6.15
CA VAL A 169 6.52 -1.92 -6.90
C VAL A 169 5.87 -0.95 -5.93
N LEU A 170 6.30 0.30 -5.92
CA LEU A 170 5.77 1.33 -5.03
C LEU A 170 5.23 2.51 -5.84
N GLU A 171 3.95 2.82 -5.70
CA GLU A 171 3.30 3.99 -6.31
C GLU A 171 3.02 5.05 -5.25
N ALA A 172 3.50 6.28 -5.48
CA ALA A 172 3.40 7.41 -4.55
C ALA A 172 3.81 7.06 -3.10
N PRO A 173 4.96 6.39 -2.89
CA PRO A 173 5.38 5.94 -1.56
C PRO A 173 5.93 7.08 -0.70
N PHE A 174 6.01 6.83 0.61
CA PHE A 174 6.56 7.75 1.60
C PHE A 174 7.72 7.13 2.39
N SER A 175 8.58 8.00 2.92
CA SER A 175 9.64 7.61 3.85
C SER A 175 9.09 7.07 5.19
N SER A 176 8.05 7.73 5.72
CA SER A 176 7.22 7.27 6.84
C SER A 176 5.92 8.05 6.87
N ALA A 177 4.84 7.46 7.44
CA ALA A 177 3.60 8.17 7.67
C ALA A 177 3.79 9.36 8.62
N VAL A 178 4.75 9.27 9.54
CA VAL A 178 5.16 10.38 10.41
C VAL A 178 5.71 11.57 9.62
N ASP A 179 6.53 11.32 8.59
CA ASP A 179 7.08 12.41 7.76
C ASP A 179 5.99 13.11 6.93
N VAL A 180 5.00 12.36 6.46
CA VAL A 180 3.82 12.92 5.78
C VAL A 180 3.02 13.79 6.76
N ALA A 181 2.66 13.24 7.92
CA ALA A 181 1.88 13.94 8.94
C ALA A 181 2.62 15.17 9.51
N ALA A 182 3.94 15.11 9.70
CA ALA A 182 4.74 16.24 10.15
C ALA A 182 4.76 17.40 9.15
N GLY A 183 4.65 17.10 7.86
CA GLY A 183 4.50 18.12 6.83
C GLY A 183 3.12 18.79 6.83
N ALA A 184 2.05 18.00 7.03
CA ALA A 184 0.68 18.48 7.03
C ALA A 184 0.26 19.16 8.35
N TYR A 185 0.74 18.64 9.49
CA TYR A 185 0.38 19.03 10.86
C TYR A 185 1.60 19.54 11.62
N TRP A 186 2.36 20.47 11.03
CA TRP A 186 3.60 21.03 11.58
C TRP A 186 3.45 21.64 12.98
N PHE A 187 2.23 22.05 13.34
CA PHE A 187 1.86 22.63 14.64
C PHE A 187 1.53 21.58 15.72
N LEU A 188 1.57 20.29 15.37
CA LEU A 188 1.36 19.15 16.29
C LEU A 188 2.67 18.38 16.52
N PRO A 189 2.89 17.84 17.72
CA PRO A 189 4.06 17.01 18.01
C PRO A 189 3.90 15.57 17.48
N VAL A 190 3.55 15.42 16.18
CA VAL A 190 3.21 14.13 15.54
C VAL A 190 4.34 13.11 15.61
N ARG A 191 5.60 13.56 15.59
CA ARG A 191 6.79 12.69 15.64
C ARG A 191 6.84 11.85 16.93
N TRP A 192 6.24 12.33 18.01
CA TRP A 192 6.19 11.64 19.29
C TRP A 192 4.87 10.94 19.56
N LEU A 193 3.77 11.48 19.03
CA LEU A 193 2.41 11.04 19.37
C LEU A 193 1.80 10.07 18.36
N MET A 194 2.35 9.97 17.14
CA MET A 194 1.77 9.13 16.11
C MET A 194 1.98 7.64 16.42
N LYS A 195 0.85 6.89 16.47
CA LYS A 195 0.82 5.46 16.80
C LYS A 195 1.25 4.60 15.61
N ASP A 196 0.66 4.88 14.44
CA ASP A 196 0.87 4.11 13.21
C ASP A 196 1.89 4.87 12.34
N ARG A 197 3.14 4.44 12.38
CA ARG A 197 4.30 5.20 11.88
C ARG A 197 4.67 4.84 10.45
N PHE A 198 4.48 3.57 10.04
CA PHE A 198 4.87 3.00 8.74
C PHE A 198 6.27 3.50 8.31
N ASP A 199 7.27 3.29 9.17
CA ASP A 199 8.62 3.79 8.92
C ASP A 199 9.34 2.92 7.86
N SER A 200 9.01 3.19 6.60
CA SER A 200 9.58 2.49 5.45
C SER A 200 11.07 2.76 5.28
N SER A 201 11.54 3.98 5.59
CA SER A 201 12.96 4.34 5.43
C SER A 201 13.90 3.54 6.32
N SER A 202 13.46 3.16 7.54
CA SER A 202 14.28 2.32 8.43
C SER A 202 14.31 0.84 8.00
N LYS A 203 13.45 0.45 7.07
CA LYS A 203 13.22 -0.94 6.67
C LYS A 203 13.72 -1.26 5.25
N ILE A 204 13.59 -0.31 4.31
CA ILE A 204 13.82 -0.53 2.88
C ILE A 204 15.24 -1.04 2.56
N GLY A 205 16.25 -0.66 3.34
CA GLY A 205 17.62 -1.16 3.20
C GLY A 205 17.79 -2.65 3.55
N ARG A 206 16.75 -3.33 4.06
CA ARG A 206 16.73 -4.79 4.28
C ARG A 206 16.02 -5.54 3.15
N VAL A 207 15.32 -4.82 2.28
CA VAL A 207 14.65 -5.42 1.12
C VAL A 207 15.69 -5.85 0.09
N ARG A 208 15.63 -7.11 -0.33
CA ARG A 208 16.52 -7.70 -1.34
C ARG A 208 15.88 -7.77 -2.71
N ALA A 209 14.57 -7.75 -2.77
CA ALA A 209 13.83 -7.80 -4.02
C ALA A 209 14.10 -6.56 -4.89
N PRO A 210 14.20 -6.71 -6.21
CA PRO A 210 14.26 -5.58 -7.14
C PRO A 210 13.12 -4.58 -6.91
N LEU A 211 13.46 -3.29 -6.86
CA LEU A 211 12.50 -2.22 -6.58
C LEU A 211 12.19 -1.39 -7.83
N PHE A 212 10.90 -1.22 -8.10
CA PHE A 212 10.42 -0.18 -9.04
C PHE A 212 9.55 0.83 -8.31
N MET A 213 9.78 2.11 -8.56
CA MET A 213 9.03 3.21 -7.93
C MET A 213 8.48 4.17 -8.97
N VAL A 214 7.20 4.54 -8.83
CA VAL A 214 6.59 5.63 -9.61
C VAL A 214 6.04 6.68 -8.66
N HIS A 215 6.35 7.96 -8.92
CA HIS A 215 5.86 9.06 -8.09
C HIS A 215 5.55 10.31 -8.94
N GLY A 216 4.47 11.01 -8.60
CA GLY A 216 4.11 12.27 -9.24
C GLY A 216 4.89 13.45 -8.64
N GLU A 217 5.48 14.29 -9.49
CA GLU A 217 6.23 15.46 -8.99
C GLU A 217 5.33 16.56 -8.41
N ARG A 218 4.03 16.55 -8.79
CA ARG A 218 3.01 17.48 -8.27
C ARG A 218 2.18 16.89 -7.12
N ASP A 219 2.64 15.78 -6.53
CA ASP A 219 1.98 15.15 -5.40
C ASP A 219 1.98 16.07 -4.17
N ARG A 220 0.76 16.52 -3.78
CA ARG A 220 0.54 17.41 -2.63
C ARG A 220 0.10 16.65 -1.38
N ILE A 221 -0.20 15.35 -1.49
CA ILE A 221 -0.59 14.47 -0.37
C ILE A 221 0.66 13.84 0.22
N VAL A 222 1.44 13.17 -0.64
CA VAL A 222 2.75 12.61 -0.29
C VAL A 222 3.81 13.31 -1.14
N PRO A 223 4.42 14.40 -0.66
CA PRO A 223 5.40 15.14 -1.45
C PRO A 223 6.52 14.25 -1.99
N VAL A 224 6.84 14.37 -3.28
CA VAL A 224 7.81 13.52 -4.01
C VAL A 224 9.17 13.41 -3.31
N ARG A 225 9.57 14.43 -2.53
CA ARG A 225 10.80 14.38 -1.71
C ARG A 225 10.81 13.21 -0.72
N LEU A 226 9.64 12.73 -0.27
CA LEU A 226 9.55 11.58 0.65
C LEU A 226 9.76 10.26 -0.11
N GLY A 227 9.25 10.14 -1.32
CA GLY A 227 9.58 9.03 -2.22
C GLY A 227 11.06 9.00 -2.58
N ARG A 228 11.63 10.16 -2.95
CA ARG A 228 13.09 10.28 -3.23
C ARG A 228 13.95 9.89 -2.02
N LYS A 229 13.54 10.28 -0.80
CA LYS A 229 14.21 9.87 0.44
C LYS A 229 14.16 8.35 0.63
N LEU A 230 13.00 7.72 0.40
CA LEU A 230 12.84 6.27 0.48
C LEU A 230 13.70 5.56 -0.57
N PHE A 231 13.66 6.01 -1.82
CA PHE A 231 14.44 5.45 -2.92
C PHE A 231 15.94 5.51 -2.67
N ALA A 232 16.43 6.62 -2.11
CA ALA A 232 17.85 6.76 -1.76
C ALA A 232 18.32 5.74 -0.72
N ALA A 233 17.43 5.32 0.18
CA ALA A 233 17.71 4.34 1.23
C ALA A 233 17.55 2.88 0.80
N ALA A 234 17.00 2.62 -0.39
CA ALA A 234 16.79 1.27 -0.92
C ALA A 234 18.09 0.69 -1.50
N ASN A 235 18.18 -0.65 -1.48
CA ASN A 235 19.26 -1.40 -2.14
C ASN A 235 19.07 -1.45 -3.66
N ASP A 236 20.15 -1.72 -4.38
CA ASP A 236 20.09 -2.13 -5.79
C ASP A 236 19.72 -3.63 -5.92
N PRO A 237 19.08 -4.04 -7.04
CA PRO A 237 18.69 -3.21 -8.18
C PRO A 237 17.41 -2.40 -7.91
N LYS A 238 17.41 -1.14 -8.30
CA LYS A 238 16.26 -0.24 -8.13
C LYS A 238 16.13 0.73 -9.31
N GLU A 239 14.88 0.97 -9.72
CA GLU A 239 14.52 1.96 -10.74
C GLU A 239 13.44 2.91 -10.19
N ALA A 240 13.45 4.17 -10.60
CA ALA A 240 12.38 5.11 -10.27
C ALA A 240 12.00 5.98 -11.46
N VAL A 241 10.70 6.22 -11.63
CA VAL A 241 10.15 7.17 -12.59
C VAL A 241 9.39 8.25 -11.84
N TYR A 242 9.78 9.50 -12.07
CA TYR A 242 9.09 10.67 -11.52
C TYR A 242 8.31 11.35 -12.64
N LEU A 243 6.96 11.38 -12.50
CA LEU A 243 6.06 11.90 -13.52
C LEU A 243 5.83 13.40 -13.31
N PRO A 244 6.32 14.29 -14.22
CA PRO A 244 6.39 15.74 -13.97
C PRO A 244 5.03 16.41 -13.76
N ASN A 245 3.96 15.85 -14.36
CA ASN A 245 2.62 16.43 -14.32
C ASN A 245 1.65 15.70 -13.42
N ALA A 246 2.03 14.53 -12.87
CA ALA A 246 1.17 13.72 -12.03
C ALA A 246 1.13 14.22 -10.59
N GLY A 247 -0.04 14.13 -9.97
CA GLY A 247 -0.28 14.27 -8.53
C GLY A 247 -0.30 12.91 -7.83
N HIS A 248 -1.07 12.82 -6.74
CA HIS A 248 -1.16 11.60 -5.92
C HIS A 248 -2.07 10.53 -6.51
N ASN A 249 -3.24 10.93 -7.02
CA ASN A 249 -4.31 10.01 -7.39
C ASN A 249 -4.42 9.76 -8.90
N ASP A 250 -3.71 10.50 -9.71
CA ASP A 250 -3.81 10.50 -11.17
C ASP A 250 -2.61 9.86 -11.88
N LEU A 251 -1.73 9.16 -11.14
CA LEU A 251 -0.61 8.41 -11.72
C LEU A 251 -1.03 7.51 -12.91
N PRO A 252 -2.17 6.77 -12.85
CA PRO A 252 -2.62 5.96 -13.98
C PRO A 252 -2.93 6.79 -15.25
N VAL A 253 -3.47 7.99 -15.10
CA VAL A 253 -3.75 8.91 -16.22
C VAL A 253 -2.46 9.34 -16.90
N HIS A 254 -1.36 9.38 -16.15
CA HIS A 254 -0.01 9.70 -16.64
C HIS A 254 0.82 8.46 -17.00
N GLY A 255 0.19 7.28 -17.15
CA GLY A 255 0.82 6.08 -17.68
C GLY A 255 1.56 5.21 -16.66
N SER A 256 1.38 5.42 -15.34
CA SER A 256 2.09 4.63 -14.31
C SER A 256 1.88 3.12 -14.48
N ILE A 257 0.66 2.68 -14.80
CA ILE A 257 0.34 1.25 -14.96
C ILE A 257 1.16 0.63 -16.09
N GLN A 258 1.28 1.32 -17.24
CA GLN A 258 2.09 0.81 -18.36
C GLN A 258 3.57 0.74 -17.99
N LEU A 259 4.11 1.74 -17.30
CA LEU A 259 5.49 1.73 -16.80
C LEU A 259 5.76 0.54 -15.85
N VAL A 260 4.82 0.25 -14.95
CA VAL A 260 4.91 -0.92 -14.06
C VAL A 260 4.89 -2.21 -14.86
N ILE A 261 3.98 -2.35 -15.82
CA ILE A 261 3.88 -3.54 -16.65
C ILE A 261 5.16 -3.77 -17.48
N ASP A 262 5.69 -2.71 -18.10
CA ASP A 262 6.94 -2.79 -18.87
C ASP A 262 8.11 -3.20 -17.99
N TYR A 263 8.18 -2.70 -16.75
CA TYR A 263 9.15 -3.14 -15.76
C TYR A 263 8.99 -4.62 -15.42
N LEU A 264 7.77 -5.07 -15.12
CA LEU A 264 7.51 -6.48 -14.78
C LEU A 264 7.79 -7.43 -15.95
N GLU A 265 7.53 -7.01 -17.19
CA GLU A 265 7.84 -7.82 -18.37
C GLU A 265 9.35 -7.96 -18.61
N ARG A 266 10.15 -6.95 -18.24
CA ARG A 266 11.63 -7.06 -18.24
C ARG A 266 12.14 -7.92 -17.09
N GLN A 267 11.55 -7.80 -15.91
CA GLN A 267 11.97 -8.53 -14.70
C GLN A 267 11.59 -10.01 -14.76
N PHE A 268 10.46 -10.32 -15.41
CA PHE A 268 9.94 -11.70 -15.55
C PHE A 268 9.69 -12.01 -17.03
N PRO A 269 10.75 -12.22 -17.81
CA PRO A 269 10.62 -12.56 -19.22
C PRO A 269 9.83 -13.86 -19.40
N LYS A 270 9.15 -13.97 -20.59
CA LYS A 270 8.36 -15.16 -20.98
C LYS A 270 9.27 -16.33 -21.28
#